data_1b2daf7d35f5e50c34373abff3e1d014
#
_entry.id   1b2daf7d35f5e50c34373abff3e1d014
#
_cell.length_a   1.000
_cell.length_b   1.000
_cell.length_c   1.000
_cell.angle_alpha   90.00
_cell.angle_beta   90.00
_cell.angle_gamma   90.00
#
_symmetry.space_group_name_H-M   'P 1'
#
loop_
_entity.id
_entity.type
_entity.pdbx_description
1 polymer ?
#
loop_
_entity_poly.entity_id
_entity_poly.type
_entity_poly.pdbx_seq_one_letter_code
_entity_poly.pdbx_strand_id
1 'polypeptide(L)'
;GYTLGVPNPVWYMTIILIVVYIILNRTKLGRHIYAIGGNQKAAEFSGIDVKNVRLFVYVFSGLMGAVAGIVLAARSYAGQPTAGNGAEMDAIEACVLGGCSMAGGYGFIGGTIIGALIIAIMNNGLNLMRIDSYWQMVAKGIIVLIAVYVDYVKNQKKNKKG
;
A
#
# COMPACT_ATOMS: atom_id res chain seq x y z
N GLY A 1 -16.43 16.09 10.45
CA GLY A 1 -16.09 17.49 10.49
C GLY A 1 -15.35 17.93 9.23
N TYR A 2 -15.53 19.18 8.87
CA TYR A 2 -14.82 19.82 7.74
C TYR A 2 -13.94 20.93 8.32
N THR A 3 -12.71 21.00 7.82
CA THR A 3 -11.77 22.09 8.14
C THR A 3 -11.35 22.74 6.83
N LEU A 4 -11.54 24.05 6.67
CA LEU A 4 -11.28 24.80 5.42
C LEU A 4 -12.02 24.25 4.19
N GLY A 5 -13.25 23.70 4.36
CA GLY A 5 -14.03 23.11 3.27
C GLY A 5 -13.60 21.71 2.82
N VAL A 6 -12.57 21.12 3.45
CA VAL A 6 -12.07 19.78 3.14
C VAL A 6 -12.42 18.83 4.30
N PRO A 7 -12.86 17.59 4.02
CA PRO A 7 -13.12 16.57 5.03
C PRO A 7 -11.87 16.28 5.87
N ASN A 8 -11.99 16.22 7.18
CA ASN A 8 -10.86 15.98 8.10
C ASN A 8 -10.04 14.72 7.76
N PRO A 9 -10.60 13.57 7.29
CA PRO A 9 -9.82 12.41 6.88
C PRO A 9 -8.75 12.71 5.82
N VAL A 10 -8.98 13.68 4.93
CA VAL A 10 -8.01 14.07 3.89
C VAL A 10 -6.77 14.70 4.50
N TRP A 11 -6.93 15.52 5.54
CA TRP A 11 -5.81 16.11 6.26
C TRP A 11 -4.97 15.06 6.97
N TYR A 12 -5.61 14.11 7.67
CA TYR A 12 -4.88 13.00 8.31
C TYR A 12 -4.12 12.16 7.29
N MET A 13 -4.74 11.82 6.15
CA MET A 13 -4.09 11.09 5.08
C MET A 13 -2.88 11.86 4.53
N THR A 14 -3.01 13.15 4.30
CA THR A 14 -1.92 14.00 3.78
C THR A 14 -0.74 14.05 4.76
N ILE A 15 -0.99 14.23 6.05
CA ILE A 15 0.05 14.24 7.08
C ILE A 15 0.77 12.88 7.12
N ILE A 16 0.03 11.79 7.13
CA ILE A 16 0.60 10.44 7.14
C ILE A 16 1.46 10.21 5.89
N LEU A 17 0.98 10.60 4.71
CA LEU A 17 1.74 10.47 3.46
C LEU A 17 3.06 11.24 3.51
N ILE A 18 3.07 12.47 4.05
CA ILE A 18 4.28 13.27 4.22
C ILE A 18 5.25 12.56 5.17
N VAL A 19 4.77 12.06 6.31
CA VAL A 19 5.59 11.35 7.30
C VAL A 19 6.20 10.08 6.67
N VAL A 20 5.40 9.26 6.00
CA VAL A 20 5.88 8.04 5.33
C VAL A 20 6.87 8.37 4.22
N TYR A 21 6.61 9.43 3.44
CA TYR A 21 7.54 9.91 2.40
C TYR A 21 8.90 10.28 2.99
N ILE A 22 8.93 11.03 4.10
CA ILE A 22 10.16 11.42 4.78
C ILE A 22 10.89 10.18 5.31
N ILE A 23 10.17 9.27 5.98
CA ILE A 23 10.77 8.04 6.53
C ILE A 23 11.43 7.22 5.42
N LEU A 24 10.73 6.96 4.32
CA LEU A 24 11.22 6.09 3.25
C LEU A 24 12.32 6.74 2.40
N ASN A 25 12.21 8.03 2.08
CA ASN A 25 13.13 8.67 1.13
C ASN A 25 14.27 9.46 1.79
N ARG A 26 14.09 9.91 3.04
CA ARG A 26 15.05 10.81 3.69
C ARG A 26 15.76 10.19 4.89
N THR A 27 15.36 9.03 5.39
CA THR A 27 15.99 8.43 6.57
C THR A 27 16.89 7.22 6.23
N LYS A 28 17.76 6.86 7.19
CA LYS A 28 18.56 5.63 7.12
C LYS A 28 17.67 4.40 7.14
N LEU A 29 16.57 4.44 7.90
CA LEU A 29 15.58 3.36 7.96
C LEU A 29 14.99 3.01 6.59
N GLY A 30 14.60 4.00 5.80
CA GLY A 30 14.09 3.78 4.45
C GLY A 30 15.09 3.05 3.56
N ARG A 31 16.37 3.46 3.60
CA ARG A 31 17.44 2.78 2.84
C ARG A 31 17.63 1.33 3.28
N HIS A 32 17.58 1.06 4.60
CA HIS A 32 17.67 -0.29 5.13
C HIS A 32 16.48 -1.14 4.71
N ILE A 33 15.25 -0.59 4.72
CA ILE A 33 14.03 -1.27 4.25
C ILE A 33 14.18 -1.71 2.79
N TYR A 34 14.61 -0.81 1.89
CA TYR A 34 14.83 -1.16 0.49
C TYR A 34 15.98 -2.15 0.28
N ALA A 35 17.08 -2.03 1.04
CA ALA A 35 18.19 -2.96 0.98
C ALA A 35 17.78 -4.38 1.40
N ILE A 36 17.05 -4.51 2.50
CA ILE A 36 16.54 -5.80 2.99
C ILE A 36 15.55 -6.41 1.98
N GLY A 37 14.66 -5.59 1.40
CA GLY A 37 13.71 -6.03 0.39
C GLY A 37 14.39 -6.50 -0.90
N GLY A 38 15.53 -5.92 -1.28
CA GLY A 38 16.27 -6.32 -2.47
C GLY A 38 17.08 -7.62 -2.28
N ASN A 39 17.85 -7.70 -1.21
CA ASN A 39 18.59 -8.91 -0.83
C ASN A 39 18.87 -8.93 0.67
N GLN A 40 18.09 -9.73 1.40
CA GLN A 40 18.19 -9.83 2.84
C GLN A 40 19.60 -10.28 3.30
N LYS A 41 20.19 -11.31 2.65
CA LYS A 41 21.51 -11.81 3.03
C LYS A 41 22.61 -10.78 2.82
N ALA A 42 22.58 -10.06 1.69
CA ALA A 42 23.53 -8.99 1.43
C ALA A 42 23.40 -7.83 2.42
N ALA A 43 22.18 -7.48 2.81
CA ALA A 43 21.92 -6.46 3.82
C ALA A 43 22.46 -6.87 5.19
N GLU A 44 22.29 -8.13 5.59
CA GLU A 44 22.81 -8.69 6.85
C GLU A 44 24.34 -8.68 6.87
N PHE A 45 24.98 -9.14 5.77
CA PHE A 45 26.44 -9.06 5.63
C PHE A 45 26.99 -7.62 5.64
N SER A 46 26.18 -6.65 5.26
CA SER A 46 26.53 -5.22 5.32
C SER A 46 26.32 -4.61 6.72
N GLY A 47 25.98 -5.43 7.73
CA GLY A 47 25.82 -4.98 9.12
C GLY A 47 24.45 -4.35 9.42
N ILE A 48 23.46 -4.52 8.55
CA ILE A 48 22.10 -4.04 8.82
C ILE A 48 21.39 -5.02 9.76
N ASP A 49 20.87 -4.52 10.87
CA ASP A 49 20.04 -5.31 11.78
C ASP A 49 18.64 -5.57 11.17
N VAL A 50 18.58 -6.67 10.41
CA VAL A 50 17.36 -7.07 9.68
C VAL A 50 16.18 -7.30 10.63
N LYS A 51 16.44 -7.84 11.83
CA LYS A 51 15.39 -8.16 12.80
C LYS A 51 14.68 -6.91 13.31
N ASN A 52 15.43 -5.91 13.72
CA ASN A 52 14.88 -4.66 14.25
C ASN A 52 14.20 -3.82 13.17
N VAL A 53 14.77 -3.77 11.96
CA VAL A 53 14.14 -3.07 10.85
C VAL A 53 12.81 -3.73 10.46
N ARG A 54 12.77 -5.05 10.41
CA ARG A 54 11.54 -5.80 10.10
C ARG A 54 10.49 -5.60 11.20
N LEU A 55 10.89 -5.67 12.47
CA LEU A 55 10.00 -5.40 13.60
C LEU A 55 9.38 -4.00 13.47
N PHE A 56 10.20 -2.98 13.19
CA PHE A 56 9.71 -1.63 12.97
C PHE A 56 8.66 -1.55 11.85
N VAL A 57 8.92 -2.20 10.71
CA VAL A 57 7.97 -2.18 9.56
C VAL A 57 6.63 -2.80 9.94
N TYR A 58 6.62 -3.95 10.65
CA TYR A 58 5.37 -4.59 11.07
C TYR A 58 4.62 -3.77 12.11
N VAL A 59 5.31 -3.21 13.11
CA VAL A 59 4.70 -2.34 14.12
C VAL A 59 4.11 -1.09 13.46
N PHE A 60 4.85 -0.47 12.55
CA PHE A 60 4.39 0.70 11.82
C PHE A 60 3.17 0.38 10.94
N SER A 61 3.19 -0.75 10.23
CA SER A 61 2.04 -1.21 9.43
C SER A 61 0.80 -1.44 10.31
N GLY A 62 0.96 -2.09 11.47
CA GLY A 62 -0.15 -2.29 12.43
C GLY A 62 -0.72 -0.96 12.95
N LEU A 63 0.15 0.01 13.28
CA LEU A 63 -0.30 1.35 13.68
C LEU A 63 -1.09 2.05 12.57
N MET A 64 -0.64 1.97 11.33
CA MET A 64 -1.36 2.57 10.19
C MET A 64 -2.72 1.88 9.96
N GLY A 65 -2.79 0.56 10.13
CA GLY A 65 -4.05 -0.19 10.10
C GLY A 65 -5.02 0.26 11.20
N ALA A 66 -4.53 0.47 12.42
CA ALA A 66 -5.36 0.98 13.52
C ALA A 66 -5.91 2.38 13.24
N VAL A 67 -5.06 3.28 12.72
CA VAL A 67 -5.50 4.64 12.33
C VAL A 67 -6.55 4.57 11.22
N ALA A 68 -6.36 3.72 10.21
CA ALA A 68 -7.33 3.52 9.14
C ALA A 68 -8.67 3.01 9.69
N GLY A 69 -8.65 2.06 10.63
CA GLY A 69 -9.85 1.54 11.30
C GLY A 69 -10.60 2.61 12.08
N ILE A 70 -9.89 3.47 12.82
CA ILE A 70 -10.49 4.60 13.55
C ILE A 70 -11.17 5.59 12.57
N VAL A 71 -10.50 5.93 11.48
CA VAL A 71 -11.04 6.83 10.45
C VAL A 71 -12.28 6.23 9.80
N LEU A 72 -12.27 4.92 9.52
CA LEU A 72 -13.40 4.20 8.94
C LEU A 72 -14.60 4.17 9.89
N ALA A 73 -14.39 3.85 11.17
CA ALA A 73 -15.42 3.86 12.20
C ALA A 73 -16.01 5.27 12.40
N ALA A 74 -15.16 6.29 12.44
CA ALA A 74 -15.61 7.68 12.56
C ALA A 74 -16.44 8.15 11.36
N ARG A 75 -16.13 7.68 10.15
CA ARG A 75 -16.87 7.98 8.92
C ARG A 75 -18.23 7.31 8.89
N SER A 76 -18.32 6.07 9.38
CA SER A 76 -19.54 5.27 9.37
C SER A 76 -20.47 5.61 10.53
N TYR A 77 -20.04 6.43 11.51
CA TYR A 77 -20.74 6.69 12.77
C TYR A 77 -21.17 5.42 13.51
N ALA A 78 -20.56 4.29 13.20
CA ALA A 78 -20.87 2.98 13.76
C ALA A 78 -19.63 2.08 13.76
N GLY A 79 -19.45 1.31 14.81
CA GLY A 79 -18.47 0.22 14.87
C GLY A 79 -19.04 -1.03 14.18
N GLN A 80 -18.88 -1.13 12.87
CA GLN A 80 -19.28 -2.34 12.13
C GLN A 80 -18.11 -3.32 12.06
N PRO A 81 -18.24 -4.53 12.61
CA PRO A 81 -17.16 -5.53 12.60
C PRO A 81 -16.70 -5.96 11.19
N THR A 82 -17.57 -5.81 10.20
CA THR A 82 -17.33 -6.19 8.80
C THR A 82 -16.87 -5.03 7.91
N ALA A 83 -16.80 -3.81 8.42
CA ALA A 83 -16.54 -2.59 7.64
C ALA A 83 -15.13 -2.50 7.05
N GLY A 84 -14.23 -3.40 7.35
CA GLY A 84 -12.87 -3.42 6.82
C GLY A 84 -12.53 -4.68 6.02
N ASN A 85 -13.50 -5.56 5.80
CA ASN A 85 -13.24 -6.80 5.08
C ASN A 85 -12.76 -6.52 3.65
N GLY A 86 -11.58 -7.06 3.30
CA GLY A 86 -10.96 -6.88 2.00
C GLY A 86 -10.15 -5.60 1.84
N ALA A 87 -10.11 -4.70 2.84
CA ALA A 87 -9.33 -3.47 2.78
C ALA A 87 -7.82 -3.75 2.67
N GLU A 88 -7.35 -4.86 3.24
CA GLU A 88 -5.98 -5.35 3.11
C GLU A 88 -5.65 -5.68 1.65
N MET A 89 -6.59 -6.31 0.93
CA MET A 89 -6.41 -6.61 -0.50
C MET A 89 -6.39 -5.33 -1.33
N ASP A 90 -7.32 -4.41 -1.10
CA ASP A 90 -7.34 -3.10 -1.77
C ASP A 90 -6.01 -2.34 -1.57
N ALA A 91 -5.40 -2.41 -0.38
CA ALA A 91 -4.11 -1.79 -0.09
C ALA A 91 -2.95 -2.45 -0.86
N ILE A 92 -2.92 -3.79 -0.91
CA ILE A 92 -1.92 -4.55 -1.68
C ILE A 92 -2.08 -4.23 -3.18
N GLU A 93 -3.31 -4.25 -3.69
CA GLU A 93 -3.62 -3.91 -5.07
C GLU A 93 -3.14 -2.51 -5.44
N ALA A 94 -3.42 -1.52 -4.58
CA ALA A 94 -2.96 -0.15 -4.77
C ALA A 94 -1.43 -0.05 -4.84
N CYS A 95 -0.71 -0.79 -3.99
CA CYS A 95 0.75 -0.84 -4.01
C CYS A 95 1.28 -1.47 -5.31
N VAL A 96 0.74 -2.62 -5.71
CA VAL A 96 1.18 -3.35 -6.92
C VAL A 96 0.87 -2.55 -8.19
N LEU A 97 -0.35 -2.01 -8.30
CA LEU A 97 -0.74 -1.13 -9.40
C LEU A 97 0.12 0.14 -9.44
N GLY A 98 0.51 0.64 -8.26
CA GLY A 98 1.41 1.77 -8.09
C GLY A 98 2.87 1.48 -8.46
N GLY A 99 3.19 0.23 -8.84
CA GLY A 99 4.52 -0.18 -9.29
C GLY A 99 5.47 -0.56 -8.16
N CYS A 100 4.96 -0.91 -6.97
CA CYS A 100 5.76 -1.57 -5.95
C CYS A 100 6.03 -3.02 -6.37
N SER A 101 7.29 -3.45 -6.30
CA SER A 101 7.66 -4.83 -6.66
C SER A 101 7.22 -5.81 -5.58
N MET A 102 6.52 -6.88 -5.99
CA MET A 102 6.16 -8.00 -5.11
C MET A 102 7.39 -8.79 -4.65
N ALA A 103 8.47 -8.77 -5.42
CA ALA A 103 9.74 -9.40 -5.05
C ALA A 103 10.51 -8.58 -3.99
N GLY A 104 10.09 -7.34 -3.72
CA GLY A 104 10.73 -6.44 -2.76
C GLY A 104 11.79 -5.52 -3.40
N GLY A 105 12.43 -4.70 -2.57
CA GLY A 105 13.55 -3.83 -2.94
C GLY A 105 13.21 -2.59 -3.74
N TYR A 106 12.00 -2.47 -4.25
CA TYR A 106 11.57 -1.32 -5.03
C TYR A 106 10.12 -0.93 -4.72
N GLY A 107 9.88 0.34 -4.56
CA GLY A 107 8.55 0.92 -4.37
C GLY A 107 8.61 2.45 -4.44
N PHE A 108 7.51 3.06 -4.88
CA PHE A 108 7.40 4.51 -5.01
C PHE A 108 6.06 4.99 -4.47
N ILE A 109 6.10 5.84 -3.45
CA ILE A 109 4.89 6.33 -2.75
C ILE A 109 3.94 7.04 -3.71
N GLY A 110 4.46 7.88 -4.62
CA GLY A 110 3.63 8.55 -5.61
C GLY A 110 2.86 7.58 -6.49
N GLY A 111 3.49 6.48 -6.89
CA GLY A 111 2.82 5.39 -7.59
C GLY A 111 1.71 4.75 -6.77
N THR A 112 1.97 4.46 -5.50
CA THR A 112 0.97 3.89 -4.58
C THR A 112 -0.26 4.81 -4.43
N ILE A 113 -0.07 6.13 -4.38
CA ILE A 113 -1.18 7.10 -4.35
C ILE A 113 -2.03 6.99 -5.62
N ILE A 114 -1.39 6.92 -6.79
CA ILE A 114 -2.09 6.76 -8.07
C ILE A 114 -2.83 5.41 -8.10
N GLY A 115 -2.18 4.33 -7.66
CA GLY A 115 -2.80 3.02 -7.53
C GLY A 115 -4.04 3.04 -6.63
N ALA A 116 -3.95 3.68 -5.47
CA ALA A 116 -5.07 3.83 -4.54
C ALA A 116 -6.23 4.62 -5.17
N LEU A 117 -5.95 5.68 -5.93
CA LEU A 117 -6.97 6.44 -6.66
C LEU A 117 -7.66 5.57 -7.73
N ILE A 118 -6.90 4.77 -8.47
CA ILE A 118 -7.47 3.86 -9.47
C ILE A 118 -8.41 2.85 -8.80
N ILE A 119 -7.99 2.21 -7.72
CA ILE A 119 -8.82 1.26 -6.97
C ILE A 119 -10.07 1.95 -6.41
N ALA A 120 -9.94 3.15 -5.86
CA ALA A 120 -11.08 3.91 -5.33
C ALA A 120 -12.11 4.26 -6.41
N ILE A 121 -11.64 4.72 -7.59
CA ILE A 121 -12.52 5.02 -8.74
C ILE A 121 -13.20 3.75 -9.23
N MET A 122 -12.46 2.65 -9.34
CA MET A 122 -13.00 1.36 -9.77
C MET A 122 -14.06 0.85 -8.82
N ASN A 123 -13.78 0.82 -7.50
CA ASN A 123 -14.73 0.40 -6.47
C ASN A 123 -16.01 1.26 -6.52
N ASN A 124 -15.86 2.58 -6.66
CA ASN A 124 -17.01 3.48 -6.75
C ASN A 124 -17.81 3.24 -8.04
N GLY A 125 -17.13 3.04 -9.17
CA GLY A 125 -17.78 2.73 -10.45
C GLY A 125 -18.57 1.42 -10.40
N LEU A 126 -17.99 0.34 -9.87
CA LEU A 126 -18.65 -0.95 -9.72
C LEU A 126 -19.87 -0.86 -8.78
N ASN A 127 -19.76 -0.08 -7.69
CA ASN A 127 -20.87 0.17 -6.78
C ASN A 127 -22.03 0.94 -7.47
N LEU A 128 -21.72 1.95 -8.28
CA LEU A 128 -22.72 2.71 -9.04
C LEU A 128 -23.44 1.84 -10.07
N MET A 129 -22.74 0.88 -10.66
CA MET A 129 -23.31 -0.11 -11.57
C MET A 129 -24.13 -1.19 -10.86
N ARG A 130 -24.24 -1.14 -9.53
CA ARG A 130 -24.91 -2.13 -8.68
C ARG A 130 -24.41 -3.57 -8.89
N ILE A 131 -23.12 -3.72 -9.20
CA ILE A 131 -22.49 -5.02 -9.35
C ILE A 131 -22.35 -5.65 -7.96
N ASP A 132 -22.74 -6.91 -7.83
CA ASP A 132 -22.63 -7.67 -6.59
C ASP A 132 -21.19 -7.71 -6.07
N SER A 133 -21.00 -7.65 -4.75
CA SER A 133 -19.69 -7.64 -4.08
C SER A 133 -18.82 -8.83 -4.47
N TYR A 134 -19.40 -9.99 -4.74
CA TYR A 134 -18.65 -11.16 -5.19
C TYR A 134 -18.00 -10.95 -6.56
N TRP A 135 -18.71 -10.35 -7.50
CA TRP A 135 -18.17 -9.99 -8.82
C TRP A 135 -17.10 -8.89 -8.74
N GLN A 136 -17.25 -7.97 -7.78
CA GLN A 136 -16.21 -6.97 -7.50
C GLN A 136 -14.91 -7.63 -7.03
N MET A 137 -14.98 -8.65 -6.15
CA MET A 137 -13.81 -9.42 -5.72
C MET A 137 -13.14 -10.14 -6.88
N VAL A 138 -13.93 -10.77 -7.78
CA VAL A 138 -13.37 -11.43 -8.97
C VAL A 138 -12.67 -10.42 -9.88
N ALA A 139 -13.27 -9.26 -10.15
CA ALA A 139 -12.67 -8.22 -10.99
C ALA A 139 -11.34 -7.72 -10.40
N LYS A 140 -11.29 -7.48 -9.09
CA LYS A 140 -10.05 -7.11 -8.37
C LYS A 140 -8.98 -8.18 -8.52
N GLY A 141 -9.32 -9.44 -8.25
CA GLY A 141 -8.36 -10.55 -8.40
C GLY A 141 -7.75 -10.64 -9.81
N ILE A 142 -8.54 -10.42 -10.85
CA ILE A 142 -8.05 -10.39 -12.24
C ILE A 142 -7.07 -9.23 -12.46
N ILE A 143 -7.38 -8.05 -11.94
CA ILE A 143 -6.52 -6.86 -12.08
C ILE A 143 -5.17 -7.09 -11.39
N VAL A 144 -5.17 -7.67 -10.19
CA VAL A 144 -3.93 -8.03 -9.49
C VAL A 144 -3.10 -9.02 -10.28
N LEU A 145 -3.71 -10.06 -10.82
CA LEU A 145 -3.02 -11.05 -11.65
C LEU A 145 -2.34 -10.41 -12.87
N ILE A 146 -3.05 -9.50 -13.54
CA ILE A 146 -2.49 -8.75 -14.67
C ILE A 146 -1.32 -7.87 -14.22
N ALA A 147 -1.48 -7.13 -13.12
CA ALA A 147 -0.45 -6.25 -12.60
C ALA A 147 0.81 -7.02 -12.19
N VAL A 148 0.65 -8.15 -11.47
CA VAL A 148 1.76 -9.04 -11.07
C VAL A 148 2.45 -9.65 -12.30
N TYR A 149 1.67 -10.07 -13.30
CA TYR A 149 2.24 -10.61 -14.55
C TYR A 149 3.09 -9.57 -15.28
N VAL A 150 2.61 -8.33 -15.36
CA VAL A 150 3.35 -7.20 -15.96
C VAL A 150 4.64 -6.92 -15.18
N ASP A 151 4.60 -6.91 -13.85
CA ASP A 151 5.79 -6.72 -13.01
C ASP A 151 6.80 -7.85 -13.21
N TYR A 152 6.35 -9.10 -13.24
CA TYR A 152 7.18 -10.26 -13.50
C TYR A 152 7.91 -10.17 -14.87
N VAL A 153 7.18 -9.83 -15.93
CA VAL A 153 7.76 -9.68 -17.28
C VAL A 153 8.79 -8.54 -17.32
N LYS A 154 8.52 -7.42 -16.67
CA LYS A 154 9.46 -6.31 -16.56
C LYS A 154 10.75 -6.71 -15.84
N ASN A 155 10.63 -7.41 -14.72
CA ASN A 155 11.78 -7.87 -13.94
C ASN A 155 12.62 -8.88 -14.68
N GLN A 156 12.00 -9.81 -15.43
CA GLN A 156 12.74 -10.74 -16.29
C GLN A 156 13.56 -10.04 -17.40
N LYS A 157 12.99 -9.02 -18.03
CA LYS A 157 13.70 -8.24 -19.05
C LYS A 157 14.89 -7.46 -18.48
N LYS A 158 14.81 -7.04 -17.22
CA LYS A 158 15.89 -6.33 -16.53
C LYS A 158 17.06 -7.26 -16.20
N ASN A 159 16.76 -8.49 -15.75
CA ASN A 159 17.79 -9.51 -15.45
C ASN A 159 18.49 -10.11 -16.69
N LYS A 160 17.92 -9.98 -17.89
CA LYS A 160 18.55 -10.43 -19.14
C LYS A 160 19.47 -9.38 -19.77
N LYS A 161 19.46 -8.14 -19.29
CA LYS A 161 20.27 -7.03 -19.83
C LYS A 161 21.47 -6.64 -18.94
N GLY A 162 21.63 -7.24 -17.77
CA GLY A 162 22.79 -7.11 -16.90
C GLY A 162 23.57 -8.40 -16.83
#